data_c7b127edbbed5f769331a1488da8834d
#
_entry.id   c7b127edbbed5f769331a1488da8834d
#
_cell.length_a   1.000
_cell.length_b   1.000
_cell.length_c   1.000
_cell.angle_alpha   90.00
_cell.angle_beta   90.00
_cell.angle_gamma   90.00
#
_symmetry.space_group_name_H-M   'P 1'
#
loop_
_entity.id
_entity.type
_entity.pdbx_description
1 polymer ?
#
loop_
_entity_poly.entity_id
_entity_poly.type
_entity_poly.pdbx_seq_one_letter_code
_entity_poly.pdbx_strand_id
1 'polypeptide(L)'
;MLYTESKGRCEQYESNADNRHSIKNLGISSRMLRYYEQIGLIGSRRVEDYAYRVYDEKAIRRLRQIIILRKLRVPVKQIREIFGNSSALGVIDVFEQNIRELDEQMTALSTVKSILSRLVRELQEKANLNLQLDYLGDSSVFAVVDSISFPKNTLQEETSMEDLNKANETLQKLEDKDVRIIYLPPMTVAAARFSGKAEYGVGPEATGMIEKFVYGTELLKMKPDARGMGFDCSRADLRVEVGATPTAYEAWVSIPEDMEVPPPLVKKTFSGGMYAAHVLRDWNFQDWGLLQEWVSKSGRYEEADGPCFEEILNYYNLMNNGAKMEDTQIDLLLPIKEMTK
;
A
#
# COMPACT_ATOMS: atom_id res chain seq x y z
N MET A 1 -20.05 44.87 19.75
CA MET A 1 -19.92 44.01 18.57
C MET A 1 -18.62 43.19 18.53
N LEU A 2 -17.60 43.50 19.33
CA LEU A 2 -16.31 42.77 19.35
C LEU A 2 -16.28 41.50 20.25
N TYR A 3 -17.29 41.29 21.08
CA TYR A 3 -17.32 40.16 22.03
C TYR A 3 -17.92 38.86 21.46
N THR A 4 -18.66 38.94 20.36
CA THR A 4 -19.26 37.78 19.68
C THR A 4 -18.29 37.09 18.71
N GLU A 5 -17.35 37.83 18.13
CA GLU A 5 -16.34 37.27 17.19
C GLU A 5 -15.24 36.45 17.91
N SER A 6 -14.91 36.84 19.16
CA SER A 6 -13.91 36.10 19.94
C SER A 6 -14.40 34.74 20.45
N LYS A 7 -15.68 34.62 20.79
CA LYS A 7 -16.30 33.37 21.24
C LYS A 7 -16.41 32.33 20.13
N GLY A 8 -16.85 32.75 18.94
CA GLY A 8 -16.93 31.87 17.77
C GLY A 8 -15.54 31.37 17.30
N ARG A 9 -14.50 32.19 17.47
CA ARG A 9 -13.12 31.80 17.17
C ARG A 9 -12.58 30.77 18.17
N CYS A 10 -12.87 30.91 19.47
CA CYS A 10 -12.45 29.93 20.50
C CYS A 10 -13.11 28.56 20.30
N GLU A 11 -14.44 28.54 20.09
CA GLU A 11 -15.18 27.28 19.84
C GLU A 11 -14.71 26.58 18.54
N GLN A 12 -14.31 27.35 17.54
CA GLN A 12 -13.77 26.82 16.30
C GLN A 12 -12.33 26.26 16.46
N TYR A 13 -11.53 26.84 17.37
CA TYR A 13 -10.20 26.33 17.74
C TYR A 13 -10.27 25.03 18.55
N GLU A 14 -11.18 24.93 19.50
CA GLU A 14 -11.42 23.72 20.29
C GLU A 14 -11.92 22.57 19.41
N SER A 15 -12.91 22.80 18.55
CA SER A 15 -13.41 21.82 17.59
C SER A 15 -12.32 21.34 16.62
N ASN A 16 -11.42 22.21 16.18
CA ASN A 16 -10.32 21.86 15.28
C ASN A 16 -9.19 21.08 16.00
N ALA A 17 -8.98 21.28 17.30
CA ALA A 17 -8.04 20.52 18.10
C ALA A 17 -8.56 19.10 18.36
N ASP A 18 -9.84 18.95 18.67
CA ASP A 18 -10.54 17.68 18.85
C ASP A 18 -10.55 16.85 17.55
N ASN A 19 -10.74 17.51 16.41
CA ASN A 19 -10.73 16.86 15.11
C ASN A 19 -9.36 16.33 14.71
N ARG A 20 -8.26 17.01 15.08
CA ARG A 20 -6.90 16.49 14.89
C ARG A 20 -6.60 15.29 15.76
N HIS A 21 -7.03 15.34 17.02
CA HIS A 21 -6.86 14.22 17.94
C HIS A 21 -7.63 13.01 17.45
N SER A 22 -8.84 13.20 16.96
CA SER A 22 -9.68 12.16 16.36
C SER A 22 -9.02 11.51 15.15
N ILE A 23 -8.35 12.27 14.26
CA ILE A 23 -7.66 11.74 13.09
C ILE A 23 -6.42 10.94 13.48
N LYS A 24 -5.61 11.43 14.44
CA LYS A 24 -4.46 10.69 14.95
C LYS A 24 -4.87 9.34 15.53
N ASN A 25 -6.00 9.30 16.25
CA ASN A 25 -6.52 8.07 16.85
C ASN A 25 -7.06 7.06 15.81
N LEU A 26 -7.28 7.48 14.55
CA LEU A 26 -7.73 6.60 13.47
C LEU A 26 -6.58 5.82 12.82
N GLY A 27 -5.33 6.07 13.20
CA GLY A 27 -4.17 5.34 12.69
C GLY A 27 -3.90 5.55 11.19
N ILE A 28 -4.36 6.68 10.61
CA ILE A 28 -4.18 6.98 9.20
C ILE A 28 -3.00 7.93 9.01
N SER A 29 -2.10 7.58 8.11
CA SER A 29 -1.00 8.45 7.74
C SER A 29 -1.48 9.70 7.00
N SER A 30 -0.76 10.82 7.16
CA SER A 30 -1.05 12.06 6.41
C SER A 30 -1.01 11.86 4.89
N ARG A 31 -0.26 10.88 4.42
CA ARG A 31 -0.15 10.50 3.01
C ARG A 31 -1.45 9.87 2.52
N MET A 32 -2.01 8.96 3.31
CA MET A 32 -3.29 8.31 3.02
C MET A 32 -4.46 9.30 3.03
N LEU A 33 -4.44 10.27 3.96
CA LEU A 33 -5.42 11.37 3.98
C LEU A 33 -5.38 12.19 2.68
N ARG A 34 -4.19 12.55 2.21
CA ARG A 34 -4.01 13.29 0.94
C ARG A 34 -4.49 12.49 -0.26
N TYR A 35 -4.18 11.20 -0.29
CA TYR A 35 -4.69 10.32 -1.33
C TYR A 35 -6.22 10.33 -1.39
N TYR A 36 -6.89 10.18 -0.24
CA TYR A 36 -8.36 10.23 -0.18
C TYR A 36 -8.94 11.59 -0.58
N GLU A 37 -8.23 12.70 -0.30
CA GLU A 37 -8.59 14.02 -0.81
C GLU A 37 -8.46 14.11 -2.34
N GLN A 38 -7.34 13.66 -2.88
CA GLN A 38 -7.04 13.71 -4.31
C GLN A 38 -8.04 12.93 -5.15
N ILE A 39 -8.48 11.76 -4.66
CA ILE A 39 -9.50 10.97 -5.34
C ILE A 39 -10.94 11.38 -5.00
N GLY A 40 -11.10 12.46 -4.20
CA GLY A 40 -12.41 13.04 -3.89
C GLY A 40 -13.25 12.29 -2.88
N LEU A 41 -12.66 11.38 -2.10
CA LEU A 41 -13.38 10.64 -1.04
C LEU A 41 -13.66 11.49 0.18
N ILE A 42 -12.76 12.42 0.54
CA ILE A 42 -12.91 13.36 1.66
C ILE A 42 -12.55 14.77 1.19
N GLY A 43 -13.09 15.77 1.87
CA GLY A 43 -12.72 17.18 1.68
C GLY A 43 -11.96 17.72 2.88
N SER A 44 -11.06 18.66 2.64
CA SER A 44 -10.43 19.48 3.69
C SER A 44 -10.76 20.96 3.49
N ARG A 45 -10.66 21.73 4.56
CA ARG A 45 -10.74 23.20 4.50
C ARG A 45 -9.41 23.79 4.93
N ARG A 46 -9.07 24.92 4.34
CA ARG A 46 -8.00 25.80 4.83
C ARG A 46 -8.61 26.83 5.77
N VAL A 47 -7.94 27.07 6.86
CA VAL A 47 -8.22 28.22 7.72
C VAL A 47 -7.14 29.26 7.41
N GLU A 48 -7.52 30.47 7.06
CA GLU A 48 -6.63 31.62 6.92
C GLU A 48 -5.75 31.71 8.17
N ASP A 49 -4.45 31.89 8.00
CA ASP A 49 -3.40 31.89 9.04
C ASP A 49 -3.01 30.51 9.62
N TYR A 50 -3.49 29.40 9.06
CA TYR A 50 -3.13 28.06 9.53
C TYR A 50 -2.47 27.22 8.43
N ALA A 51 -1.21 26.82 8.65
CA ALA A 51 -0.43 26.02 7.69
C ALA A 51 -0.92 24.56 7.52
N TYR A 52 -2.01 24.19 8.21
CA TYR A 52 -2.47 22.79 8.26
C TYR A 52 -3.90 22.67 7.74
N ARG A 53 -4.18 21.50 7.10
CA ARG A 53 -5.53 21.11 6.70
C ARG A 53 -6.40 20.84 7.90
N VAL A 54 -7.64 21.29 7.84
CA VAL A 54 -8.66 21.05 8.85
C VAL A 54 -9.78 20.25 8.19
N TYR A 55 -10.17 19.17 8.87
CA TYR A 55 -11.25 18.29 8.45
C TYR A 55 -12.47 18.56 9.32
N ASP A 56 -13.62 18.78 8.71
CA ASP A 56 -14.87 18.95 9.42
C ASP A 56 -15.41 17.61 9.92
N GLU A 57 -16.42 17.65 10.75
CA GLU A 57 -17.06 16.45 11.30
C GLU A 57 -17.60 15.49 10.24
N LYS A 58 -18.03 16.04 9.09
CA LYS A 58 -18.50 15.26 7.95
C LYS A 58 -17.36 14.47 7.32
N ALA A 59 -16.20 15.11 7.13
CA ALA A 59 -14.99 14.46 6.63
C ALA A 59 -14.49 13.36 7.59
N ILE A 60 -14.56 13.60 8.91
CA ILE A 60 -14.15 12.61 9.92
C ILE A 60 -15.11 11.42 9.92
N ARG A 61 -16.42 11.62 9.86
CA ARG A 61 -17.38 10.53 9.72
C ARG A 61 -17.13 9.71 8.45
N ARG A 62 -16.88 10.40 7.33
CA ARG A 62 -16.55 9.77 6.06
C ARG A 62 -15.27 8.93 6.17
N LEU A 63 -14.26 9.46 6.84
CA LEU A 63 -13.01 8.77 7.06
C LEU A 63 -13.17 7.48 7.88
N ARG A 64 -13.98 7.50 8.94
CA ARG A 64 -14.34 6.30 9.71
C ARG A 64 -15.04 5.25 8.86
N GLN A 65 -15.96 5.67 7.99
CA GLN A 65 -16.64 4.78 7.05
C GLN A 65 -15.64 4.14 6.06
N ILE A 66 -14.71 4.92 5.51
CA ILE A 66 -13.66 4.41 4.63
C ILE A 66 -12.83 3.34 5.36
N ILE A 67 -12.40 3.60 6.60
CA ILE A 67 -11.61 2.65 7.38
C ILE A 67 -12.35 1.32 7.57
N ILE A 68 -13.63 1.38 7.94
CA ILE A 68 -14.45 0.17 8.11
C ILE A 68 -14.55 -0.60 6.80
N LEU A 69 -14.85 0.06 5.69
CA LEU A 69 -14.96 -0.57 4.37
C LEU A 69 -13.60 -1.18 3.94
N ARG A 70 -12.48 -0.51 4.23
CA ARG A 70 -11.15 -1.05 3.98
C ARG A 70 -10.85 -2.30 4.83
N LYS A 71 -11.24 -2.32 6.09
CA LYS A 71 -11.13 -3.52 6.95
C LYS A 71 -11.99 -4.68 6.42
N LEU A 72 -13.12 -4.37 5.80
CA LEU A 72 -13.96 -5.33 5.08
C LEU A 72 -13.39 -5.71 3.70
N ARG A 73 -12.15 -5.27 3.38
CA ARG A 73 -11.45 -5.53 2.11
C ARG A 73 -12.12 -4.96 0.87
N VAL A 74 -13.04 -4.01 1.02
CA VAL A 74 -13.66 -3.32 -0.11
C VAL A 74 -12.60 -2.45 -0.79
N PRO A 75 -12.32 -2.62 -2.09
CA PRO A 75 -11.36 -1.81 -2.84
C PRO A 75 -11.73 -0.32 -2.84
N VAL A 76 -10.73 0.56 -2.85
CA VAL A 76 -10.95 2.02 -2.83
C VAL A 76 -11.83 2.49 -4.00
N LYS A 77 -11.71 1.88 -5.16
CA LYS A 77 -12.56 2.16 -6.33
C LYS A 77 -14.04 1.92 -6.01
N GLN A 78 -14.35 0.78 -5.41
CA GLN A 78 -15.73 0.44 -5.00
C GLN A 78 -16.21 1.32 -3.84
N ILE A 79 -15.34 1.72 -2.90
CA ILE A 79 -15.68 2.70 -1.85
C ILE A 79 -16.12 4.02 -2.48
N ARG A 80 -15.47 4.46 -3.55
CA ARG A 80 -15.86 5.66 -4.29
C ARG A 80 -17.23 5.48 -4.96
N GLU A 81 -17.51 4.32 -5.52
CA GLU A 81 -18.82 3.98 -6.09
C GLU A 81 -19.92 3.98 -5.02
N ILE A 82 -19.68 3.37 -3.86
CA ILE A 82 -20.58 3.38 -2.69
C ILE A 82 -20.92 4.82 -2.29
N PHE A 83 -19.92 5.70 -2.25
CA PHE A 83 -20.14 7.08 -1.81
C PHE A 83 -20.69 7.99 -2.91
N GLY A 84 -20.53 7.64 -4.17
CA GLY A 84 -21.13 8.32 -5.32
C GLY A 84 -22.58 7.92 -5.59
N ASN A 85 -22.99 6.74 -5.13
CA ASN A 85 -24.33 6.24 -5.28
C ASN A 85 -25.27 6.84 -4.23
N SER A 86 -26.34 7.47 -4.68
CA SER A 86 -27.41 7.96 -3.82
C SER A 86 -28.47 6.88 -3.52
N SER A 87 -28.37 5.70 -4.12
CA SER A 87 -29.30 4.57 -3.97
C SER A 87 -28.72 3.49 -3.07
N ALA A 88 -29.50 3.04 -2.09
CA ALA A 88 -29.16 1.90 -1.26
C ALA A 88 -28.98 0.61 -2.08
N LEU A 89 -29.69 0.45 -3.20
CA LEU A 89 -29.56 -0.70 -4.07
C LEU A 89 -28.15 -0.82 -4.67
N GLY A 90 -27.57 0.28 -5.16
CA GLY A 90 -26.20 0.24 -5.70
C GLY A 90 -25.15 -0.07 -4.65
N VAL A 91 -25.37 0.28 -3.37
CA VAL A 91 -24.47 -0.11 -2.27
C VAL A 91 -24.61 -1.60 -1.98
N ILE A 92 -25.84 -2.13 -2.00
CA ILE A 92 -26.11 -3.55 -1.80
C ILE A 92 -25.40 -4.38 -2.89
N ASP A 93 -25.55 -3.97 -4.17
CA ASP A 93 -24.92 -4.67 -5.30
C ASP A 93 -23.40 -4.81 -5.13
N VAL A 94 -22.72 -3.74 -4.66
CA VAL A 94 -21.27 -3.77 -4.38
C VAL A 94 -20.94 -4.76 -3.26
N PHE A 95 -21.72 -4.77 -2.17
CA PHE A 95 -21.47 -5.72 -1.08
C PHE A 95 -21.75 -7.16 -1.50
N GLU A 96 -22.83 -7.42 -2.23
CA GLU A 96 -23.13 -8.75 -2.75
C GLU A 96 -22.05 -9.27 -3.70
N GLN A 97 -21.48 -8.39 -4.53
CA GLN A 97 -20.35 -8.77 -5.38
C GLN A 97 -19.14 -9.17 -4.55
N ASN A 98 -18.77 -8.37 -3.53
CA ASN A 98 -17.64 -8.72 -2.65
C ASN A 98 -17.91 -10.03 -1.89
N ILE A 99 -19.14 -10.27 -1.44
CA ILE A 99 -19.53 -11.54 -0.77
C ILE A 99 -19.34 -12.71 -1.74
N ARG A 100 -19.80 -12.61 -2.99
CA ARG A 100 -19.60 -13.67 -4.00
C ARG A 100 -18.14 -13.98 -4.24
N GLU A 101 -17.29 -12.95 -4.39
CA GLU A 101 -15.84 -13.11 -4.58
C GLU A 101 -15.18 -13.80 -3.37
N LEU A 102 -15.59 -13.46 -2.15
CA LEU A 102 -15.12 -14.12 -0.92
C LEU A 102 -15.59 -15.58 -0.84
N ASP A 103 -16.84 -15.88 -1.20
CA ASP A 103 -17.39 -17.23 -1.22
C ASP A 103 -16.65 -18.14 -2.22
N GLU A 104 -16.30 -17.61 -3.38
CA GLU A 104 -15.47 -18.30 -4.38
C GLU A 104 -14.09 -18.62 -3.83
N GLN A 105 -13.43 -17.66 -3.18
CA GLN A 105 -12.12 -17.85 -2.56
C GLN A 105 -12.18 -18.87 -1.40
N MET A 106 -13.20 -18.78 -0.55
CA MET A 106 -13.42 -19.73 0.55
C MET A 106 -13.63 -21.15 0.03
N THR A 107 -14.42 -21.30 -1.04
CA THR A 107 -14.67 -22.59 -1.70
C THR A 107 -13.37 -23.18 -2.24
N ALA A 108 -12.56 -22.39 -2.95
CA ALA A 108 -11.28 -22.83 -3.47
C ALA A 108 -10.32 -23.27 -2.36
N LEU A 109 -10.18 -22.46 -1.29
CA LEU A 109 -9.34 -22.77 -0.13
C LEU A 109 -9.84 -24.00 0.63
N SER A 110 -11.16 -24.17 0.78
CA SER A 110 -11.77 -25.34 1.40
C SER A 110 -11.46 -26.63 0.62
N THR A 111 -11.49 -26.55 -0.72
CA THR A 111 -11.09 -27.66 -1.59
C THR A 111 -9.65 -28.06 -1.35
N VAL A 112 -8.72 -27.11 -1.42
CA VAL A 112 -7.29 -27.38 -1.17
C VAL A 112 -7.08 -27.98 0.21
N LYS A 113 -7.71 -27.41 1.26
CA LYS A 113 -7.65 -27.93 2.63
C LYS A 113 -8.14 -29.38 2.73
N SER A 114 -9.24 -29.71 2.06
CA SER A 114 -9.81 -31.07 2.05
C SER A 114 -8.85 -32.07 1.42
N ILE A 115 -8.26 -31.73 0.27
CA ILE A 115 -7.25 -32.55 -0.41
C ILE A 115 -6.05 -32.77 0.49
N LEU A 116 -5.46 -31.70 1.03
CA LEU A 116 -4.32 -31.81 1.94
C LEU A 116 -4.63 -32.66 3.18
N SER A 117 -5.81 -32.50 3.79
CA SER A 117 -6.21 -33.26 4.96
C SER A 117 -6.37 -34.75 4.65
N ARG A 118 -6.78 -35.09 3.43
CA ARG A 118 -6.86 -36.50 2.99
C ARG A 118 -5.46 -37.07 2.73
N LEU A 119 -4.61 -36.33 2.02
CA LEU A 119 -3.20 -36.75 1.82
C LEU A 119 -2.49 -37.00 3.14
N VAL A 120 -2.69 -36.11 4.13
CA VAL A 120 -2.10 -36.33 5.48
C VAL A 120 -2.60 -37.61 6.09
N ARG A 121 -3.90 -37.92 6.03
CA ARG A 121 -4.42 -39.20 6.56
C ARG A 121 -3.82 -40.41 5.86
N GLU A 122 -3.78 -40.39 4.52
CA GLU A 122 -3.21 -41.50 3.75
C GLU A 122 -1.70 -41.71 4.03
N LEU A 123 -0.96 -40.62 4.19
CA LEU A 123 0.44 -40.65 4.58
C LEU A 123 0.62 -41.19 6.00
N GLN A 124 -0.23 -40.85 6.95
CA GLN A 124 -0.20 -41.38 8.32
C GLN A 124 -0.53 -42.85 8.37
N GLU A 125 -1.50 -43.31 7.56
CA GLU A 125 -1.84 -44.75 7.47
C GLU A 125 -0.69 -45.59 6.85
N LYS A 126 0.08 -44.96 5.93
CA LYS A 126 1.23 -45.60 5.26
C LYS A 126 2.58 -45.27 5.88
N ALA A 127 2.63 -44.60 7.03
CA ALA A 127 3.87 -44.10 7.68
C ALA A 127 4.91 -45.16 8.00
N ASN A 128 4.57 -46.44 7.88
CA ASN A 128 5.50 -47.59 8.06
C ASN A 128 6.16 -48.05 6.74
N LEU A 129 5.91 -47.41 5.61
CA LEU A 129 6.47 -47.72 4.30
C LEU A 129 7.39 -46.60 3.85
N ASN A 130 8.55 -46.95 3.27
CA ASN A 130 9.47 -45.97 2.67
C ASN A 130 8.73 -45.17 1.60
N LEU A 131 8.37 -43.89 1.91
CA LEU A 131 7.63 -43.02 1.05
C LEU A 131 8.54 -42.35 0.01
N GLN A 132 8.35 -42.73 -1.26
CA GLN A 132 8.82 -41.93 -2.39
C GLN A 132 7.70 -40.99 -2.84
N LEU A 133 8.03 -39.74 -3.22
CA LEU A 133 7.09 -38.68 -3.70
C LEU A 133 6.32 -39.08 -4.97
N ASP A 134 6.68 -40.22 -5.60
CA ASP A 134 5.98 -40.80 -6.76
C ASP A 134 4.50 -41.14 -6.48
N TYR A 135 4.13 -41.24 -5.19
CA TYR A 135 2.75 -41.43 -4.75
C TYR A 135 1.78 -40.31 -5.19
N LEU A 136 2.29 -39.09 -5.33
CA LEU A 136 1.46 -37.96 -5.79
C LEU A 136 1.06 -38.06 -7.27
N GLY A 137 1.69 -38.98 -8.03
CA GLY A 137 1.35 -39.27 -9.43
C GLY A 137 0.35 -40.41 -9.60
N ASP A 138 -0.12 -41.06 -8.50
CA ASP A 138 -1.07 -42.18 -8.57
C ASP A 138 -2.48 -41.67 -8.96
N SER A 139 -3.13 -42.39 -9.88
CA SER A 139 -4.51 -42.13 -10.32
C SER A 139 -5.53 -42.12 -9.18
N SER A 140 -5.23 -42.74 -8.06
CA SER A 140 -6.03 -42.75 -6.84
C SER A 140 -6.14 -41.32 -6.23
N VAL A 141 -5.10 -40.50 -6.34
CA VAL A 141 -5.09 -39.12 -5.84
C VAL A 141 -6.02 -38.23 -6.72
N PHE A 142 -5.99 -38.44 -8.03
CA PHE A 142 -6.88 -37.68 -8.96
C PHE A 142 -8.36 -38.07 -8.75
N ALA A 143 -8.67 -39.33 -8.52
CA ALA A 143 -10.04 -39.79 -8.23
C ALA A 143 -10.60 -39.21 -6.93
N VAL A 144 -9.73 -38.85 -5.98
CA VAL A 144 -10.08 -38.21 -4.72
C VAL A 144 -10.47 -36.76 -4.94
N VAL A 145 -9.76 -36.04 -5.83
CA VAL A 145 -10.04 -34.65 -6.17
C VAL A 145 -11.42 -34.53 -6.80
N ASP A 146 -11.81 -35.48 -7.66
CA ASP A 146 -13.10 -35.47 -8.36
C ASP A 146 -14.31 -35.82 -7.47
N SER A 147 -14.10 -36.44 -6.30
CA SER A 147 -15.18 -36.94 -5.43
C SER A 147 -15.57 -36.00 -4.27
N ILE A 148 -15.00 -34.80 -4.17
CA ILE A 148 -15.19 -33.92 -3.01
C ILE A 148 -16.49 -33.10 -3.17
N SER A 149 -17.50 -33.43 -2.34
CA SER A 149 -18.69 -32.59 -2.12
C SER A 149 -18.44 -31.57 -1.02
N PHE A 150 -18.76 -30.31 -1.28
CA PHE A 150 -18.47 -29.19 -0.38
C PHE A 150 -19.56 -29.03 0.70
N PRO A 151 -19.19 -28.89 2.00
CA PRO A 151 -20.15 -28.44 3.00
C PRO A 151 -20.37 -26.92 2.86
N LYS A 152 -21.61 -26.48 2.85
CA LYS A 152 -21.98 -25.09 3.01
C LYS A 152 -21.61 -24.63 4.42
N ASN A 153 -20.67 -23.70 4.55
CA ASN A 153 -20.35 -23.08 5.81
C ASN A 153 -21.51 -22.17 6.26
N THR A 154 -22.14 -22.52 7.34
CA THR A 154 -23.10 -21.66 8.04
C THR A 154 -22.30 -20.71 8.91
N LEU A 155 -22.30 -19.44 8.58
CA LEU A 155 -21.71 -18.37 9.40
C LEU A 155 -22.56 -18.19 10.67
N GLN A 156 -21.93 -18.14 11.83
CA GLN A 156 -22.58 -17.75 13.08
C GLN A 156 -22.85 -16.24 13.07
N GLU A 157 -24.03 -15.83 13.51
CA GLU A 157 -24.61 -14.50 13.29
C GLU A 157 -24.06 -13.35 14.14
N GLU A 158 -23.08 -13.53 15.00
CA GLU A 158 -22.54 -12.45 15.85
C GLU A 158 -21.02 -12.29 15.65
N THR A 159 -20.65 -11.44 14.70
CA THR A 159 -19.25 -11.01 14.53
C THR A 159 -19.03 -9.63 15.15
N SER A 160 -18.02 -9.52 16.03
CA SER A 160 -17.63 -8.28 16.69
C SER A 160 -16.58 -7.50 15.87
N MET A 161 -16.38 -6.22 16.21
CA MET A 161 -15.25 -5.43 15.64
C MET A 161 -13.89 -6.03 15.98
N GLU A 162 -13.77 -6.76 17.06
CA GLU A 162 -12.55 -7.48 17.46
C GLU A 162 -12.29 -8.66 16.52
N ASP A 163 -13.33 -9.42 16.16
CA ASP A 163 -13.24 -10.51 15.18
C ASP A 163 -12.85 -9.99 13.79
N LEU A 164 -13.42 -8.85 13.39
CA LEU A 164 -13.04 -8.20 12.13
C LEU A 164 -11.58 -7.75 12.13
N ASN A 165 -11.10 -7.17 13.23
CA ASN A 165 -9.69 -6.77 13.34
C ASN A 165 -8.77 -7.99 13.25
N LYS A 166 -9.07 -9.06 14.01
CA LYS A 166 -8.29 -10.30 14.00
C LYS A 166 -8.28 -10.99 12.66
N ALA A 167 -9.44 -11.03 11.98
CA ALA A 167 -9.53 -11.56 10.62
C ALA A 167 -8.68 -10.73 9.65
N ASN A 168 -8.78 -9.40 9.72
CA ASN A 168 -8.01 -8.50 8.88
C ASN A 168 -6.49 -8.65 9.12
N GLU A 169 -6.02 -8.70 10.36
CA GLU A 169 -4.61 -8.96 10.70
C GLU A 169 -4.13 -10.30 10.13
N THR A 170 -4.95 -11.36 10.25
CA THR A 170 -4.60 -12.69 9.71
C THR A 170 -4.48 -12.67 8.19
N LEU A 171 -5.38 -11.95 7.52
CA LEU A 171 -5.43 -11.87 6.06
C LEU A 171 -4.46 -10.85 5.45
N GLN A 172 -3.89 -9.95 6.23
CA GLN A 172 -2.91 -8.94 5.77
C GLN A 172 -1.46 -9.43 5.80
N LYS A 173 -1.16 -10.58 6.42
CA LYS A 173 0.21 -11.12 6.43
C LYS A 173 0.71 -11.36 5.01
N LEU A 174 1.95 -10.95 4.75
CA LEU A 174 2.62 -11.30 3.50
C LEU A 174 3.12 -12.74 3.56
N GLU A 175 2.87 -13.48 2.50
CA GLU A 175 3.43 -14.78 2.23
C GLU A 175 4.59 -14.67 1.23
N ASP A 176 5.38 -15.73 1.06
CA ASP A 176 6.51 -15.74 0.11
C ASP A 176 6.10 -15.39 -1.32
N LYS A 177 4.86 -15.70 -1.71
CA LYS A 177 4.30 -15.33 -3.02
C LYS A 177 4.03 -13.83 -3.20
N ASP A 178 3.92 -13.07 -2.09
CA ASP A 178 3.60 -11.64 -2.08
C ASP A 178 4.87 -10.77 -2.10
N VAL A 179 6.04 -11.39 -1.88
CA VAL A 179 7.34 -10.70 -1.82
C VAL A 179 8.28 -11.26 -2.88
N ARG A 180 8.84 -10.38 -3.68
CA ARG A 180 9.85 -10.72 -4.70
C ARG A 180 11.22 -10.27 -4.19
N ILE A 181 12.22 -11.10 -4.40
CA ILE A 181 13.61 -10.69 -4.19
C ILE A 181 14.16 -10.25 -5.55
N ILE A 182 14.52 -8.99 -5.64
CA ILE A 182 15.02 -8.37 -6.87
C ILE A 182 16.39 -7.74 -6.64
N TYR A 183 17.17 -7.62 -7.70
CA TYR A 183 18.40 -6.83 -7.72
C TYR A 183 18.18 -5.58 -8.56
N LEU A 184 18.28 -4.41 -7.94
CA LEU A 184 18.27 -3.15 -8.67
C LEU A 184 19.65 -2.94 -9.29
N PRO A 185 19.73 -2.74 -10.62
CA PRO A 185 21.01 -2.50 -11.27
C PRO A 185 21.60 -1.15 -10.86
N PRO A 186 22.92 -0.98 -11.01
CA PRO A 186 23.52 0.35 -10.93
C PRO A 186 22.88 1.30 -11.95
N MET A 187 22.66 2.55 -11.56
CA MET A 187 22.06 3.54 -12.45
C MET A 187 22.51 4.96 -12.11
N THR A 188 22.52 5.82 -13.13
CA THR A 188 22.63 7.27 -12.96
C THR A 188 21.23 7.86 -12.85
N VAL A 189 21.04 8.79 -11.92
CA VAL A 189 19.75 9.40 -11.65
C VAL A 189 19.83 10.92 -11.57
N ALA A 190 18.76 11.58 -11.97
CA ALA A 190 18.46 12.95 -11.56
C ALA A 190 17.66 12.89 -10.27
N ALA A 191 18.12 13.56 -9.22
CA ALA A 191 17.56 13.54 -7.90
C ALA A 191 17.03 14.93 -7.50
N ALA A 192 15.81 14.99 -7.00
CA ALA A 192 15.21 16.18 -6.42
C ALA A 192 14.90 15.92 -4.95
N ARG A 193 15.37 16.78 -4.05
CA ARG A 193 15.09 16.69 -2.63
C ARG A 193 14.27 17.90 -2.18
N PHE A 194 13.23 17.63 -1.42
CA PHE A 194 12.45 18.66 -0.76
C PHE A 194 12.36 18.38 0.75
N SER A 195 12.49 19.42 1.56
CA SER A 195 12.35 19.34 3.02
C SER A 195 11.63 20.57 3.54
N GLY A 196 10.89 20.41 4.63
CA GLY A 196 10.18 21.50 5.28
C GLY A 196 8.67 21.45 5.10
N LYS A 197 8.04 22.61 5.23
CA LYS A 197 6.58 22.73 5.12
C LYS A 197 6.16 22.80 3.65
N ALA A 198 5.29 21.90 3.23
CA ALA A 198 4.74 21.88 1.89
C ALA A 198 3.22 21.73 1.94
N GLU A 199 2.55 22.35 0.99
CA GLU A 199 1.09 22.34 0.90
C GLU A 199 0.54 20.91 0.70
N TYR A 200 1.14 20.20 -0.25
CA TYR A 200 0.73 18.85 -0.62
C TYR A 200 1.64 17.76 0.00
N GLY A 201 2.63 18.16 0.81
CA GLY A 201 3.63 17.30 1.42
C GLY A 201 4.94 17.25 0.65
N VAL A 202 5.96 16.82 1.33
CA VAL A 202 7.33 16.82 0.81
C VAL A 202 7.51 15.91 -0.40
N GLY A 203 6.78 14.79 -0.48
CA GLY A 203 6.82 13.86 -1.60
C GLY A 203 6.35 14.49 -2.91
N PRO A 204 5.11 15.02 -3.01
CA PRO A 204 4.63 15.72 -4.20
C PRO A 204 5.51 16.88 -4.65
N GLU A 205 6.11 17.65 -3.73
CA GLU A 205 7.01 18.73 -4.09
C GLU A 205 8.29 18.20 -4.77
N ALA A 206 8.92 17.19 -4.19
CA ALA A 206 10.10 16.56 -4.79
C ALA A 206 9.78 15.90 -6.13
N THR A 207 8.66 15.18 -6.22
CA THR A 207 8.21 14.51 -7.45
C THR A 207 7.89 15.54 -8.54
N GLY A 208 7.23 16.66 -8.20
CA GLY A 208 6.93 17.71 -9.15
C GLY A 208 8.15 18.38 -9.76
N MET A 209 9.30 18.43 -9.06
CA MET A 209 10.56 18.87 -9.65
C MET A 209 11.08 17.87 -10.70
N ILE A 210 10.98 16.57 -10.41
CA ILE A 210 11.36 15.51 -11.35
C ILE A 210 10.44 15.53 -12.58
N GLU A 211 9.14 15.68 -12.40
CA GLU A 211 8.18 15.77 -13.51
C GLU A 211 8.52 16.90 -14.46
N LYS A 212 8.79 18.11 -13.94
CA LYS A 212 9.21 19.26 -14.75
C LYS A 212 10.49 18.95 -15.55
N PHE A 213 11.46 18.27 -14.95
CA PHE A 213 12.69 17.89 -15.61
C PHE A 213 12.41 16.85 -16.72
N VAL A 214 11.63 15.82 -16.45
CA VAL A 214 11.28 14.77 -17.42
C VAL A 214 10.57 15.35 -18.64
N TYR A 215 9.59 16.22 -18.43
CA TYR A 215 8.89 16.91 -19.53
C TYR A 215 9.76 17.90 -20.27
N GLY A 216 10.54 18.72 -19.55
CA GLY A 216 11.39 19.74 -20.14
C GLY A 216 12.53 19.20 -20.98
N THR A 217 13.01 17.99 -20.66
CA THR A 217 14.10 17.33 -21.39
C THR A 217 13.62 16.27 -22.38
N GLU A 218 12.32 16.01 -22.43
CA GLU A 218 11.75 14.89 -23.19
C GLU A 218 12.42 13.54 -22.88
N LEU A 219 12.83 13.34 -21.61
CA LEU A 219 13.62 12.19 -21.15
C LEU A 219 13.04 10.85 -21.64
N LEU A 220 11.73 10.68 -21.60
CA LEU A 220 11.10 9.40 -21.96
C LEU A 220 11.13 9.09 -23.45
N LYS A 221 11.46 10.07 -24.32
CA LYS A 221 11.78 9.79 -25.73
C LYS A 221 13.18 9.18 -25.88
N MET A 222 14.12 9.59 -25.02
CA MET A 222 15.50 9.11 -25.05
C MET A 222 15.66 7.82 -24.23
N LYS A 223 14.94 7.73 -23.10
CA LYS A 223 14.99 6.61 -22.16
C LYS A 223 13.56 6.20 -21.77
N PRO A 224 12.85 5.45 -22.63
CA PRO A 224 11.49 5.02 -22.35
C PRO A 224 11.39 4.03 -21.18
N ASP A 225 12.49 3.38 -20.81
CA ASP A 225 12.66 2.51 -19.65
C ASP A 225 13.12 3.27 -18.39
N ALA A 226 13.01 4.61 -18.38
CA ALA A 226 13.36 5.39 -17.21
C ALA A 226 12.51 4.97 -16.00
N ARG A 227 13.18 4.77 -14.87
CA ARG A 227 12.57 4.37 -13.59
C ARG A 227 12.35 5.60 -12.74
N GLY A 228 11.11 5.79 -12.28
CA GLY A 228 10.74 6.83 -11.33
C GLY A 228 10.57 6.23 -9.94
N MET A 229 11.28 6.75 -8.96
CA MET A 229 11.24 6.25 -7.58
C MET A 229 11.46 7.39 -6.59
N GLY A 230 11.10 7.15 -5.34
CA GLY A 230 11.35 8.12 -4.28
C GLY A 230 11.42 7.44 -2.93
N PHE A 231 11.86 8.18 -1.92
CA PHE A 231 11.99 7.66 -0.56
C PHE A 231 11.92 8.76 0.48
N ASP A 232 11.48 8.41 1.68
CA ASP A 232 11.56 9.26 2.86
C ASP A 232 13.02 9.40 3.30
N CYS A 233 13.52 10.62 3.29
CA CYS A 233 14.86 10.95 3.76
C CYS A 233 14.85 11.86 5.00
N SER A 234 13.78 11.80 5.79
CA SER A 234 13.65 12.53 7.07
C SER A 234 14.67 12.06 8.09
N ARG A 235 15.06 10.80 8.04
CA ARG A 235 16.03 10.14 8.92
C ARG A 235 17.36 9.93 8.18
N ALA A 236 18.46 10.05 8.92
CA ALA A 236 19.81 9.85 8.36
C ALA A 236 20.08 8.39 7.94
N ASP A 237 19.43 7.43 8.61
CA ASP A 237 19.51 5.99 8.31
C ASP A 237 18.62 5.54 7.16
N LEU A 238 17.82 6.44 6.58
CA LEU A 238 16.88 6.22 5.47
C LEU A 238 15.85 5.11 5.73
N ARG A 239 15.66 4.71 6.99
CA ARG A 239 14.68 3.68 7.36
C ARG A 239 13.27 4.26 7.42
N VAL A 240 12.32 3.45 6.98
CA VAL A 240 10.90 3.81 7.06
C VAL A 240 10.40 3.64 8.49
N GLU A 241 9.74 4.67 9.00
CA GLU A 241 8.95 4.62 10.23
C GLU A 241 7.47 4.55 9.86
N VAL A 242 6.86 3.39 10.09
CA VAL A 242 5.46 3.13 9.70
C VAL A 242 4.52 4.10 10.41
N GLY A 243 3.66 4.77 9.62
CA GLY A 243 2.71 5.76 10.16
C GLY A 243 3.29 7.14 10.41
N ALA A 244 4.61 7.34 10.33
CA ALA A 244 5.20 8.68 10.42
C ALA A 244 4.87 9.53 9.18
N THR A 245 4.86 10.85 9.38
CA THR A 245 4.73 11.79 8.26
C THR A 245 6.11 12.25 7.83
N PRO A 246 6.52 11.99 6.58
CA PRO A 246 7.80 12.46 6.07
C PRO A 246 7.97 13.99 6.20
N THR A 247 9.11 14.41 6.71
CA THR A 247 9.52 15.83 6.78
C THR A 247 10.51 16.21 5.69
N ALA A 248 11.11 15.21 5.03
CA ALA A 248 11.95 15.34 3.85
C ALA A 248 11.72 14.15 2.92
N TYR A 249 11.77 14.38 1.62
CA TYR A 249 11.59 13.36 0.61
C TYR A 249 12.53 13.60 -0.55
N GLU A 250 13.07 12.52 -1.10
CA GLU A 250 13.90 12.59 -2.29
C GLU A 250 13.28 11.74 -3.40
N ALA A 251 13.06 12.37 -4.56
CA ALA A 251 12.54 11.72 -5.75
C ALA A 251 13.65 11.58 -6.80
N TRP A 252 13.71 10.43 -7.45
CA TRP A 252 14.69 10.09 -8.47
C TRP A 252 14.02 9.70 -9.79
N VAL A 253 14.69 10.04 -10.90
CA VAL A 253 14.43 9.41 -12.19
C VAL A 253 15.75 8.92 -12.78
N SER A 254 15.77 7.69 -13.31
CA SER A 254 16.97 7.18 -13.99
C SER A 254 17.17 7.86 -15.34
N ILE A 255 18.42 8.25 -15.62
CA ILE A 255 18.82 9.03 -16.80
C ILE A 255 20.00 8.37 -17.53
N PRO A 256 20.26 8.72 -18.81
CA PRO A 256 21.54 8.41 -19.46
C PRO A 256 22.73 8.98 -18.67
N GLU A 257 23.87 8.26 -18.69
CA GLU A 257 25.05 8.66 -17.92
C GLU A 257 25.63 10.01 -18.33
N ASP A 258 25.54 10.35 -19.61
CA ASP A 258 26.04 11.59 -20.21
C ASP A 258 25.06 12.76 -20.10
N MET A 259 23.83 12.53 -19.61
CA MET A 259 22.82 13.56 -19.50
C MET A 259 23.20 14.60 -18.42
N GLU A 260 23.09 15.87 -18.77
CA GLU A 260 23.25 16.97 -17.83
C GLU A 260 21.99 17.16 -16.96
N VAL A 261 22.22 17.48 -15.69
CA VAL A 261 21.16 17.70 -14.71
C VAL A 261 21.28 19.12 -14.15
N PRO A 262 20.39 20.05 -14.55
CA PRO A 262 20.47 21.43 -14.09
C PRO A 262 19.97 21.59 -12.64
N PRO A 263 20.50 22.55 -11.88
CA PRO A 263 19.92 22.93 -10.59
C PRO A 263 18.43 23.26 -10.70
N PRO A 264 17.61 22.97 -9.68
CA PRO A 264 17.96 22.51 -8.33
C PRO A 264 18.14 20.99 -8.20
N LEU A 265 18.07 20.23 -9.29
CA LEU A 265 18.30 18.79 -9.27
C LEU A 265 19.79 18.48 -9.15
N VAL A 266 20.08 17.28 -8.65
CA VAL A 266 21.45 16.79 -8.47
C VAL A 266 21.60 15.46 -9.21
N LYS A 267 22.65 15.33 -10.03
CA LYS A 267 23.03 14.08 -10.64
C LYS A 267 23.69 13.17 -9.61
N LYS A 268 23.21 11.94 -9.47
CA LYS A 268 23.73 10.94 -8.54
C LYS A 268 23.95 9.61 -9.23
N THR A 269 24.86 8.81 -8.69
CA THR A 269 25.07 7.41 -9.08
C THR A 269 24.57 6.51 -7.96
N PHE A 270 23.74 5.55 -8.32
CA PHE A 270 23.27 4.49 -7.44
C PHE A 270 24.01 3.20 -7.79
N SER A 271 24.61 2.55 -6.81
CA SER A 271 25.43 1.34 -7.00
C SER A 271 24.63 0.06 -7.26
N GLY A 272 23.30 0.14 -7.14
CA GLY A 272 22.46 -1.05 -7.15
C GLY A 272 22.41 -1.73 -5.80
N GLY A 273 21.65 -2.81 -5.71
CA GLY A 273 21.52 -3.60 -4.49
C GLY A 273 20.38 -4.61 -4.53
N MET A 274 20.34 -5.47 -3.54
CA MET A 274 19.28 -6.47 -3.37
C MET A 274 18.13 -5.86 -2.56
N TYR A 275 16.91 -6.11 -3.01
CA TYR A 275 15.70 -5.57 -2.40
C TYR A 275 14.62 -6.65 -2.26
N ALA A 276 13.92 -6.62 -1.13
CA ALA A 276 12.61 -7.25 -1.01
C ALA A 276 11.56 -6.28 -1.56
N ALA A 277 10.82 -6.73 -2.56
CA ALA A 277 9.84 -5.95 -3.29
C ALA A 277 8.42 -6.44 -3.04
N HIS A 278 7.52 -5.52 -2.69
CA HIS A 278 6.10 -5.79 -2.49
C HIS A 278 5.25 -4.76 -3.23
N VAL A 279 4.23 -5.22 -3.96
CA VAL A 279 3.30 -4.34 -4.67
C VAL A 279 2.37 -3.66 -3.69
N LEU A 280 2.43 -2.33 -3.63
CA LEU A 280 1.53 -1.52 -2.81
C LEU A 280 0.11 -1.57 -3.37
N ARG A 281 -0.83 -2.09 -2.59
CA ARG A 281 -2.25 -2.13 -2.95
C ARG A 281 -3.00 -0.97 -2.31
N ASP A 282 -3.86 -0.32 -3.11
CA ASP A 282 -4.78 0.71 -2.63
C ASP A 282 -4.12 1.85 -1.81
N TRP A 283 -2.87 2.18 -2.12
CA TRP A 283 -2.11 3.23 -1.43
C TRP A 283 -1.96 3.01 0.08
N ASN A 284 -1.97 1.74 0.52
CA ASN A 284 -1.85 1.38 1.93
C ASN A 284 -0.39 1.32 2.39
N PHE A 285 0.24 2.45 2.64
CA PHE A 285 1.63 2.52 3.12
C PHE A 285 1.89 1.86 4.49
N GLN A 286 0.88 1.32 5.15
CA GLN A 286 1.05 0.41 6.29
C GLN A 286 1.72 -0.90 5.87
N ASP A 287 1.67 -1.25 4.58
CA ASP A 287 2.32 -2.43 4.02
C ASP A 287 3.84 -2.42 4.17
N TRP A 288 4.47 -1.26 4.43
CA TRP A 288 5.86 -1.19 4.86
C TRP A 288 6.12 -2.05 6.11
N GLY A 289 5.24 -1.98 7.12
CA GLY A 289 5.35 -2.79 8.33
C GLY A 289 5.24 -4.29 8.04
N LEU A 290 4.37 -4.67 7.11
CA LEU A 290 4.21 -6.07 6.70
C LEU A 290 5.46 -6.57 5.98
N LEU A 291 6.08 -5.74 5.12
CA LEU A 291 7.30 -6.09 4.40
C LEU A 291 8.50 -6.22 5.36
N GLN A 292 8.65 -5.29 6.32
CA GLN A 292 9.66 -5.37 7.37
C GLN A 292 9.48 -6.63 8.24
N GLU A 293 8.24 -6.95 8.62
CA GLU A 293 7.92 -8.14 9.40
C GLU A 293 8.27 -9.42 8.61
N TRP A 294 7.93 -9.46 7.31
CA TRP A 294 8.27 -10.60 6.45
C TRP A 294 9.79 -10.80 6.37
N VAL A 295 10.58 -9.75 6.13
CA VAL A 295 12.05 -9.82 6.09
C VAL A 295 12.59 -10.34 7.40
N SER A 296 12.13 -9.81 8.56
CA SER A 296 12.60 -10.23 9.88
C SER A 296 12.31 -11.70 10.20
N LYS A 297 11.24 -12.27 9.63
CA LYS A 297 10.81 -13.67 9.83
C LYS A 297 11.34 -14.62 8.76
N SER A 298 11.93 -14.13 7.69
CA SER A 298 12.38 -14.94 6.55
C SER A 298 13.45 -15.99 6.92
N GLY A 299 14.24 -15.71 7.99
CA GLY A 299 15.39 -16.52 8.40
C GLY A 299 16.51 -16.59 7.36
N ARG A 300 16.38 -15.87 6.25
CA ARG A 300 17.32 -15.85 5.12
C ARG A 300 17.88 -14.47 4.84
N TYR A 301 17.08 -13.44 5.05
CA TYR A 301 17.41 -12.05 4.75
C TYR A 301 17.37 -11.18 5.99
N GLU A 302 18.18 -10.14 6.02
CA GLU A 302 18.11 -9.05 6.98
C GLU A 302 18.12 -7.70 6.25
N GLU A 303 17.60 -6.66 6.89
CA GLU A 303 17.63 -5.32 6.33
C GLU A 303 19.07 -4.85 6.11
N ALA A 304 19.31 -4.24 4.96
CA ALA A 304 20.59 -3.61 4.62
C ALA A 304 20.48 -2.08 4.72
N ASP A 305 21.62 -1.40 4.74
CA ASP A 305 21.67 0.05 4.63
C ASP A 305 21.31 0.49 3.21
N GLY A 306 20.55 1.56 3.10
CA GLY A 306 20.15 2.14 1.82
C GLY A 306 18.74 2.73 1.85
N PRO A 307 18.35 3.41 0.76
CA PRO A 307 17.02 4.01 0.66
C PRO A 307 15.93 2.95 0.50
N CYS A 308 14.85 3.11 1.27
CA CYS A 308 13.62 2.34 1.12
C CYS A 308 12.78 2.98 0.01
N PHE A 309 12.86 2.46 -1.19
CA PHE A 309 12.24 3.07 -2.36
C PHE A 309 10.75 2.75 -2.48
N GLU A 310 10.04 3.73 -3.02
CA GLU A 310 8.72 3.61 -3.60
C GLU A 310 8.88 3.79 -5.11
N GLU A 311 8.87 2.71 -5.86
CA GLU A 311 9.07 2.74 -7.31
C GLU A 311 7.74 2.72 -8.03
N ILE A 312 7.57 3.62 -9.00
CA ILE A 312 6.40 3.66 -9.87
C ILE A 312 6.64 2.73 -11.06
N LEU A 313 5.96 1.58 -11.07
CA LEU A 313 6.15 0.53 -12.07
C LEU A 313 5.65 0.93 -13.46
N ASN A 314 4.57 1.68 -13.53
CA ASN A 314 4.00 2.17 -14.78
C ASN A 314 4.41 3.62 -15.10
N TYR A 315 5.64 4.00 -14.76
CA TYR A 315 6.15 5.37 -14.84
C TYR A 315 5.99 5.99 -16.23
N TYR A 316 6.35 5.24 -17.29
CA TYR A 316 6.17 5.70 -18.67
C TYR A 316 4.71 6.07 -18.99
N ASN A 317 3.77 5.22 -18.61
CA ASN A 317 2.34 5.46 -18.86
C ASN A 317 1.81 6.63 -18.03
N LEU A 318 2.25 6.74 -16.78
CA LEU A 318 1.86 7.85 -15.90
C LEU A 318 2.29 9.18 -16.50
N MET A 319 3.52 9.27 -17.00
CA MET A 319 4.08 10.51 -17.52
C MET A 319 3.62 10.87 -18.95
N ASN A 320 3.32 9.90 -19.82
CA ASN A 320 2.97 10.17 -21.22
C ASN A 320 1.47 10.12 -21.52
N ASN A 321 0.71 9.30 -20.80
CA ASN A 321 -0.69 9.04 -21.15
C ASN A 321 -1.69 9.70 -20.20
N GLY A 322 -1.21 10.54 -19.28
CA GLY A 322 -2.07 11.19 -18.28
C GLY A 322 -2.81 10.17 -17.41
N ALA A 323 -2.15 9.05 -17.08
CA ALA A 323 -2.70 8.06 -16.18
C ALA A 323 -3.08 8.73 -14.86
N LYS A 324 -4.23 8.35 -14.33
CA LYS A 324 -4.70 8.93 -13.08
C LYS A 324 -3.89 8.37 -11.92
N MET A 325 -3.81 9.12 -10.83
CA MET A 325 -3.12 8.68 -9.61
C MET A 325 -3.65 7.35 -9.07
N GLU A 326 -4.93 7.06 -9.29
CA GLU A 326 -5.57 5.78 -8.93
C GLU A 326 -5.09 4.58 -9.75
N ASP A 327 -4.52 4.82 -10.93
CA ASP A 327 -3.97 3.79 -11.81
C ASP A 327 -2.47 3.57 -11.57
N THR A 328 -1.85 4.34 -10.67
CA THR A 328 -0.42 4.23 -10.36
C THR A 328 -0.13 2.92 -9.65
N GLN A 329 0.83 2.18 -10.18
CA GLN A 329 1.33 0.94 -9.60
C GLN A 329 2.67 1.22 -8.91
N ILE A 330 2.76 0.90 -7.63
CA ILE A 330 3.94 1.18 -6.81
C ILE A 330 4.47 -0.12 -6.21
N ASP A 331 5.77 -0.30 -6.28
CA ASP A 331 6.52 -1.25 -5.48
C ASP A 331 7.12 -0.56 -4.25
N LEU A 332 6.96 -1.19 -3.10
CA LEU A 332 7.75 -0.91 -1.91
C LEU A 332 9.02 -1.76 -1.98
N LEU A 333 10.18 -1.13 -1.94
CA LEU A 333 11.47 -1.77 -2.08
C LEU A 333 12.30 -1.57 -0.80
N LEU A 334 12.39 -2.62 0.02
CA LEU A 334 13.17 -2.65 1.24
C LEU A 334 14.57 -3.20 0.96
N PRO A 335 15.66 -2.46 1.21
CA PRO A 335 17.00 -2.95 0.98
C PRO A 335 17.31 -4.12 1.92
N ILE A 336 17.86 -5.20 1.37
CA ILE A 336 18.18 -6.42 2.10
C ILE A 336 19.55 -6.98 1.73
N LYS A 337 20.07 -7.84 2.60
CA LYS A 337 21.23 -8.69 2.32
C LYS A 337 20.97 -10.10 2.85
N GLU A 338 21.68 -11.09 2.31
CA GLU A 338 21.63 -12.44 2.83
C GLU A 338 22.29 -12.50 4.21
N MET A 339 21.63 -13.19 5.15
CA MET A 339 22.21 -13.44 6.47
C MET A 339 23.47 -14.32 6.32
N THR A 340 24.58 -13.86 6.86
CA THR A 340 25.80 -14.68 6.95
C THR A 340 25.53 -15.83 7.93
N LYS A 341 25.71 -17.07 7.48
CA LYS A 341 25.58 -18.29 8.32
C LYS A 341 26.69 -18.34 9.34
#